data_58342e07225fa12898bf6cd0fdb01733
#
_entry.id   58342e07225fa12898bf6cd0fdb01733
#
_cell.length_a   1.000
_cell.length_b   1.000
_cell.length_c   1.000
_cell.angle_alpha   90.00
_cell.angle_beta   90.00
_cell.angle_gamma   90.00
#
_symmetry.space_group_name_H-M   'P 1'
#
loop_
_entity.id
_entity.type
_entity.pdbx_description
1 polymer ?
#
loop_
_entity_poly.entity_id
_entity_poly.type
_entity_poly.pdbx_seq_one_letter_code
_entity_poly.pdbx_strand_id
1 'polypeptide(L)'
;EDSRQNLLVGCIDGLMKYDSETDTFREIPMIRAGKRVFPHITQMQKLHNGEIWVVTTGQGIFRLDEEKQQAESIDAIMRQVNYNFQSNLYEDSDYNIWIGTEGHGLICYLPATQEVRVFRYPVINDNYVSAIGEDKYGNLFIGTQKHGLSRYEREQNRFVPVPYMGGEELSIYCLTLVD
;
A
#
# COMPACT_ATOMS: atom_id res chain seq x y z
N GLU A 1 14.80 -2.58 0.67
CA GLU A 1 16.14 -1.96 0.70
C GLU A 1 16.07 -0.59 0.02
N ASP A 2 16.90 0.36 0.49
CA ASP A 2 17.06 1.67 -0.15
C ASP A 2 17.92 1.57 -1.44
N SER A 3 18.23 2.71 -2.10
CA SER A 3 19.04 2.74 -3.33
C SER A 3 20.49 2.27 -3.13
N ARG A 4 20.98 2.28 -1.89
CA ARG A 4 22.32 1.83 -1.49
C ARG A 4 22.31 0.41 -0.94
N GLN A 5 21.22 -0.33 -1.09
CA GLN A 5 21.03 -1.70 -0.59
C GLN A 5 21.02 -1.81 0.95
N ASN A 6 20.76 -0.71 1.68
CA ASN A 6 20.59 -0.80 3.11
C ASN A 6 19.23 -1.36 3.47
N LEU A 7 19.19 -2.20 4.51
CA LEU A 7 17.96 -2.74 5.03
C LEU A 7 17.14 -1.65 5.74
N LEU A 8 15.89 -1.53 5.35
CA LEU A 8 14.88 -0.71 6.01
C LEU A 8 13.94 -1.60 6.81
N VAL A 9 13.57 -1.17 8.00
CA VAL A 9 12.68 -1.91 8.91
C VAL A 9 11.55 -1.00 9.35
N GLY A 10 10.30 -1.39 9.02
CA GLY A 10 9.10 -0.74 9.53
C GLY A 10 8.73 -1.29 10.89
N CYS A 11 8.52 -0.42 11.86
CA CYS A 11 8.19 -0.74 13.23
C CYS A 11 6.80 -0.20 13.62
N ILE A 12 6.37 -0.53 14.83
CA ILE A 12 5.11 -0.02 15.40
C ILE A 12 5.16 1.50 15.66
N ASP A 13 6.34 2.05 15.84
CA ASP A 13 6.59 3.44 16.20
C ASP A 13 7.59 4.15 15.26
N GLY A 14 7.71 3.68 14.02
CA GLY A 14 8.47 4.40 12.99
C GLY A 14 9.29 3.54 12.04
N LEU A 15 10.16 4.22 11.30
CA LEU A 15 11.02 3.67 10.28
C LEU A 15 12.47 3.63 10.76
N MET A 16 13.12 2.49 10.60
CA MET A 16 14.51 2.28 10.97
C MET A 16 15.33 1.88 9.75
N LYS A 17 16.60 2.22 9.76
CA LYS A 17 17.61 1.78 8.80
C LYS A 17 18.72 1.04 9.54
N TYR A 18 19.07 -0.14 9.05
CA TYR A 18 20.19 -0.90 9.57
C TYR A 18 21.52 -0.29 9.10
N ASP A 19 22.43 -0.15 10.03
CA ASP A 19 23.81 0.28 9.82
C ASP A 19 24.75 -0.92 10.03
N SER A 20 25.28 -1.45 8.92
CA SER A 20 26.13 -2.64 8.95
C SER A 20 27.53 -2.39 9.53
N GLU A 21 27.98 -1.13 9.59
CA GLU A 21 29.30 -0.79 10.15
C GLU A 21 29.28 -0.84 11.69
N THR A 22 28.15 -0.43 12.27
CA THR A 22 27.99 -0.37 13.72
C THR A 22 27.15 -1.50 14.29
N ASP A 23 26.56 -2.34 13.42
CA ASP A 23 25.60 -3.40 13.76
C ASP A 23 24.42 -2.88 14.61
N THR A 24 23.90 -1.71 14.22
CA THR A 24 22.81 -1.03 14.93
C THR A 24 21.72 -0.55 13.98
N PHE A 25 20.57 -0.19 14.55
CA PHE A 25 19.51 0.50 13.81
C PHE A 25 19.52 1.99 14.12
N ARG A 26 19.40 2.80 13.06
CA ARG A 26 19.18 4.25 13.16
C ARG A 26 17.77 4.58 12.73
N GLU A 27 17.12 5.45 13.49
CA GLU A 27 15.80 5.94 13.13
C GLU A 27 15.86 6.86 11.92
N ILE A 28 14.88 6.68 11.00
CA ILE A 28 14.59 7.62 9.91
C ILE A 28 13.39 8.48 10.37
N PRO A 29 13.57 9.79 10.58
CA PRO A 29 12.49 10.67 10.99
C PRO A 29 11.33 10.64 9.99
N MET A 30 10.09 10.52 10.47
CA MET A 30 8.89 10.61 9.67
C MET A 30 8.20 11.95 9.95
N ILE A 31 7.96 12.72 8.89
CA ILE A 31 7.47 14.09 8.98
C ILE A 31 6.10 14.22 8.33
N ARG A 32 5.13 14.73 9.07
CA ARG A 32 3.79 15.06 8.58
C ARG A 32 3.42 16.50 8.98
N ALA A 33 3.03 17.32 8.01
CA ALA A 33 2.69 18.73 8.22
C ALA A 33 3.78 19.49 9.01
N GLY A 34 5.06 19.22 8.74
CA GLY A 34 6.21 19.83 9.40
C GLY A 34 6.49 19.35 10.83
N LYS A 35 5.76 18.32 11.30
CA LYS A 35 5.96 17.74 12.64
C LYS A 35 6.43 16.30 12.53
N ARG A 36 7.32 15.92 13.44
CA ARG A 36 7.72 14.51 13.59
C ARG A 36 6.57 13.67 14.11
N VAL A 37 6.39 12.50 13.51
CA VAL A 37 5.38 11.51 13.88
C VAL A 37 6.02 10.13 14.01
N PHE A 38 5.36 9.24 14.73
CA PHE A 38 5.83 7.88 15.01
C PHE A 38 4.72 6.88 14.61
N PRO A 39 4.48 6.68 13.32
CA PRO A 39 3.38 5.84 12.87
C PRO A 39 3.72 4.36 12.93
N HIS A 40 2.69 3.54 13.13
CA HIS A 40 2.78 2.10 12.90
C HIS A 40 2.87 1.82 11.39
N ILE A 41 3.98 1.27 10.93
CA ILE A 41 4.20 0.91 9.54
C ILE A 41 3.61 -0.47 9.25
N THR A 42 2.75 -0.55 8.25
CA THR A 42 2.11 -1.80 7.81
C THR A 42 2.81 -2.42 6.61
N GLN A 43 3.31 -1.59 5.71
CA GLN A 43 4.04 -2.06 4.53
C GLN A 43 4.98 -0.98 3.98
N MET A 44 6.01 -1.43 3.30
CA MET A 44 6.89 -0.60 2.46
C MET A 44 7.03 -1.25 1.10
N GLN A 45 7.06 -0.43 0.05
CA GLN A 45 7.31 -0.89 -1.31
C GLN A 45 8.25 0.08 -2.03
N LYS A 46 9.25 -0.48 -2.72
CA LYS A 46 10.04 0.25 -3.70
C LYS A 46 9.30 0.21 -5.03
N LEU A 47 9.02 1.37 -5.59
CA LEU A 47 8.33 1.54 -6.86
C LEU A 47 9.31 1.43 -8.04
N HIS A 48 8.79 1.24 -9.24
CA HIS A 48 9.58 1.13 -10.48
C HIS A 48 10.49 2.36 -10.72
N ASN A 49 10.06 3.55 -10.31
CA ASN A 49 10.83 4.79 -10.41
C ASN A 49 11.91 4.93 -9.33
N GLY A 50 12.06 3.93 -8.44
CA GLY A 50 13.02 3.89 -7.35
C GLY A 50 12.55 4.54 -6.06
N GLU A 51 11.41 5.24 -6.03
CA GLU A 51 10.84 5.78 -4.80
C GLU A 51 10.45 4.66 -3.82
N ILE A 52 10.63 4.90 -2.53
CA ILE A 52 10.17 3.99 -1.48
C ILE A 52 8.98 4.64 -0.78
N TRP A 53 7.85 3.98 -0.90
CA TRP A 53 6.63 4.41 -0.23
C TRP A 53 6.37 3.55 1.01
N VAL A 54 5.85 4.20 2.05
CA VAL A 54 5.60 3.62 3.37
C VAL A 54 4.15 3.86 3.73
N VAL A 55 3.39 2.81 3.94
CA VAL A 55 2.00 2.87 4.40
C VAL A 55 1.91 2.64 5.91
N THR A 56 0.99 3.35 6.53
CA THR A 56 0.87 3.38 8.00
C THR A 56 -0.57 3.27 8.47
N THR A 57 -0.74 2.77 9.68
CA THR A 57 -2.03 2.84 10.36
C THR A 57 -2.18 4.20 11.04
N GLY A 58 -3.17 4.98 10.61
CA GLY A 58 -3.60 6.22 11.26
C GLY A 58 -2.84 7.50 10.87
N GLN A 59 -1.71 7.40 10.15
CA GLN A 59 -0.91 8.57 9.76
C GLN A 59 -0.78 8.78 8.24
N GLY A 60 -1.37 7.88 7.44
CA GLY A 60 -1.38 7.97 5.98
C GLY A 60 -0.17 7.32 5.32
N ILE A 61 0.27 7.91 4.20
CA ILE A 61 1.33 7.39 3.35
C ILE A 61 2.50 8.36 3.37
N PHE A 62 3.70 7.80 3.39
CA PHE A 62 4.94 8.56 3.37
C PHE A 62 5.81 8.12 2.19
N ARG A 63 6.66 9.01 1.73
CA ARG A 63 7.74 8.74 0.78
C ARG A 63 9.07 8.99 1.45
N LEU A 64 10.00 8.04 1.32
CA LEU A 64 11.36 8.19 1.80
C LEU A 64 12.14 9.15 0.90
N ASP A 65 12.68 10.21 1.48
CA ASP A 65 13.69 11.08 0.89
C ASP A 65 15.07 10.58 1.36
N GLU A 66 15.75 9.83 0.49
CA GLU A 66 17.03 9.22 0.83
C GLU A 66 18.16 10.26 0.98
N GLU A 67 18.06 11.44 0.33
CA GLU A 67 19.05 12.51 0.46
C GLU A 67 18.94 13.17 1.82
N LYS A 68 17.74 13.50 2.26
CA LYS A 68 17.48 14.09 3.56
C LYS A 68 17.47 13.08 4.71
N GLN A 69 17.50 11.76 4.39
CA GLN A 69 17.37 10.68 5.37
C GLN A 69 16.13 10.85 6.26
N GLN A 70 14.99 11.18 5.65
CA GLN A 70 13.71 11.33 6.33
C GLN A 70 12.56 10.86 5.42
N ALA A 71 11.42 10.50 5.99
CA ALA A 71 10.21 10.20 5.23
C ALA A 71 9.19 11.33 5.40
N GLU A 72 8.64 11.82 4.29
CA GLU A 72 7.64 12.90 4.26
C GLU A 72 6.26 12.37 3.84
N SER A 73 5.20 12.86 4.47
CA SER A 73 3.83 12.46 4.15
C SER A 73 3.40 12.89 2.75
N ILE A 74 2.71 11.98 2.03
CA ILE A 74 2.10 12.26 0.72
C ILE A 74 0.65 12.70 0.92
N ASP A 75 0.47 13.87 1.51
CA ASP A 75 -0.85 14.38 1.87
C ASP A 75 -1.78 14.64 0.68
N ALA A 76 -1.23 14.78 -0.54
CA ALA A 76 -2.02 15.04 -1.75
C ALA A 76 -3.03 13.93 -2.04
N ILE A 77 -2.66 12.65 -1.82
CA ILE A 77 -3.56 11.50 -1.96
C ILE A 77 -4.54 11.47 -0.80
N MET A 78 -4.04 11.62 0.43
CA MET A 78 -4.86 11.50 1.65
C MET A 78 -5.91 12.59 1.78
N ARG A 79 -5.64 13.81 1.30
CA ARG A 79 -6.63 14.90 1.26
C ARG A 79 -7.84 14.59 0.38
N GLN A 80 -7.65 13.83 -0.70
CA GLN A 80 -8.75 13.47 -1.61
C GLN A 80 -9.65 12.36 -1.04
N VAL A 81 -9.11 11.49 -0.20
CA VAL A 81 -9.85 10.35 0.36
C VAL A 81 -10.29 10.58 1.80
N ASN A 82 -9.70 11.53 2.52
CA ASN A 82 -9.98 11.88 3.91
C ASN A 82 -9.96 10.66 4.86
N TYR A 83 -8.97 9.78 4.68
CA TYR A 83 -8.83 8.55 5.46
C TYR A 83 -7.35 8.14 5.59
N ASN A 84 -6.92 7.72 6.78
CA ASN A 84 -5.51 7.52 7.11
C ASN A 84 -5.13 6.09 7.53
N PHE A 85 -6.08 5.14 7.56
CA PHE A 85 -5.82 3.76 7.95
C PHE A 85 -5.61 2.90 6.71
N GLN A 86 -4.37 2.79 6.24
CA GLN A 86 -3.98 1.97 5.12
C GLN A 86 -3.46 0.61 5.62
N SER A 87 -3.76 -0.46 4.88
CA SER A 87 -3.35 -1.81 5.20
C SER A 87 -2.23 -2.31 4.30
N ASN A 88 -2.30 -2.00 3.03
CA ASN A 88 -1.33 -2.49 2.04
C ASN A 88 -1.20 -1.53 0.85
N LEU A 89 -0.13 -1.76 0.08
CA LEU A 89 0.27 -0.99 -1.10
C LEU A 89 0.72 -1.95 -2.19
N TYR A 90 0.34 -1.68 -3.43
CA TYR A 90 0.77 -2.43 -4.59
C TYR A 90 0.91 -1.51 -5.81
N GLU A 91 2.03 -1.59 -6.52
CA GLU A 91 2.20 -0.96 -7.82
C GLU A 91 1.93 -2.00 -8.90
N ASP A 92 0.97 -1.73 -9.78
CA ASP A 92 0.62 -2.65 -10.87
C ASP A 92 1.54 -2.49 -12.09
N SER A 93 1.38 -3.37 -13.09
CA SER A 93 2.19 -3.36 -14.32
C SER A 93 1.99 -2.11 -15.20
N ASP A 94 0.93 -1.33 -14.99
CA ASP A 94 0.70 -0.03 -15.61
C ASP A 94 1.22 1.14 -14.75
N TYR A 95 1.96 0.83 -13.67
CA TYR A 95 2.50 1.79 -12.70
C TYR A 95 1.44 2.58 -11.91
N ASN A 96 0.21 2.09 -11.85
CA ASN A 96 -0.79 2.64 -10.95
C ASN A 96 -0.54 2.13 -9.53
N ILE A 97 -0.79 2.98 -8.54
CA ILE A 97 -0.55 2.64 -7.14
C ILE A 97 -1.88 2.34 -6.47
N TRP A 98 -2.03 1.10 -6.03
CA TRP A 98 -3.20 0.60 -5.35
C TRP A 98 -2.96 0.54 -3.85
N ILE A 99 -3.91 1.04 -3.07
CA ILE A 99 -3.79 1.16 -1.62
C ILE A 99 -5.05 0.59 -0.99
N GLY A 100 -4.87 -0.50 -0.26
CA GLY A 100 -5.93 -1.09 0.56
C GLY A 100 -6.14 -0.31 1.84
N THR A 101 -7.38 -0.27 2.33
CA THR A 101 -7.72 0.42 3.57
C THR A 101 -8.50 -0.46 4.53
N GLU A 102 -8.45 -0.11 5.81
CA GLU A 102 -9.21 -0.76 6.88
C GLU A 102 -10.62 -0.18 6.99
N GLY A 103 -11.51 -0.53 6.04
CA GLY A 103 -12.92 -0.15 6.07
C GLY A 103 -13.31 1.04 5.19
N HIS A 104 -12.41 1.58 4.37
CA HIS A 104 -12.71 2.68 3.43
C HIS A 104 -12.58 2.28 1.95
N GLY A 105 -12.39 1.00 1.69
CA GLY A 105 -12.28 0.42 0.37
C GLY A 105 -10.87 0.42 -0.19
N LEU A 106 -10.78 0.52 -1.51
CA LEU A 106 -9.57 0.50 -2.30
C LEU A 106 -9.34 1.86 -2.95
N ILE A 107 -8.13 2.36 -2.83
CA ILE A 107 -7.69 3.60 -3.48
C ILE A 107 -6.79 3.20 -4.66
N CYS A 108 -7.01 3.82 -5.82
CA CYS A 108 -6.10 3.76 -6.96
C CYS A 108 -5.59 5.17 -7.23
N TYR A 109 -4.30 5.36 -7.14
CA TYR A 109 -3.63 6.59 -7.55
C TYR A 109 -2.94 6.38 -8.90
N LEU A 110 -3.20 7.27 -9.86
CA LEU A 110 -2.62 7.27 -11.19
C LEU A 110 -1.53 8.36 -11.24
N PRO A 111 -0.24 8.02 -11.14
CA PRO A 111 0.83 9.02 -11.07
C PRO A 111 0.91 9.92 -12.32
N ALA A 112 0.62 9.37 -13.50
CA ALA A 112 0.70 10.09 -14.77
C ALA A 112 -0.28 11.29 -14.85
N THR A 113 -1.45 11.18 -14.23
CA THR A 113 -2.51 12.21 -14.24
C THR A 113 -2.76 12.84 -12.87
N GLN A 114 -2.13 12.31 -11.82
CA GLN A 114 -2.37 12.65 -10.41
C GLN A 114 -3.83 12.44 -9.97
N GLU A 115 -4.55 11.60 -10.69
CA GLU A 115 -5.93 11.23 -10.38
C GLU A 115 -5.97 10.22 -9.23
N VAL A 116 -6.95 10.39 -8.34
CA VAL A 116 -7.25 9.43 -7.28
C VAL A 116 -8.66 8.88 -7.49
N ARG A 117 -8.77 7.56 -7.60
CA ARG A 117 -10.05 6.83 -7.66
C ARG A 117 -10.25 6.06 -6.36
N VAL A 118 -11.49 6.01 -5.88
CA VAL A 118 -11.84 5.25 -4.68
C VAL A 118 -12.97 4.28 -5.00
N PHE A 119 -12.71 3.01 -4.75
CA PHE A 119 -13.67 1.92 -4.94
C PHE A 119 -14.18 1.44 -3.59
N ARG A 120 -15.49 1.44 -3.39
CA ARG A 120 -16.15 1.00 -2.16
C ARG A 120 -17.24 -0.02 -2.44
N TYR A 121 -17.67 -0.73 -1.41
CA TYR A 121 -18.86 -1.55 -1.51
C TYR A 121 -20.07 -0.72 -2.02
N PRO A 122 -20.88 -1.21 -2.97
CA PRO A 122 -20.87 -2.55 -3.58
C PRO A 122 -20.01 -2.69 -4.87
N VAL A 123 -19.20 -1.70 -5.25
CA VAL A 123 -18.33 -1.78 -6.44
C VAL A 123 -17.23 -2.83 -6.24
N ILE A 124 -16.72 -2.93 -5.03
CA ILE A 124 -15.90 -4.03 -4.53
C ILE A 124 -16.70 -4.81 -3.49
N ASN A 125 -16.33 -6.06 -3.26
CA ASN A 125 -17.09 -6.96 -2.37
C ASN A 125 -16.98 -6.65 -0.87
N ASP A 126 -15.98 -5.86 -0.44
CA ASP A 126 -15.83 -5.39 0.94
C ASP A 126 -14.96 -4.14 1.00
N ASN A 127 -15.17 -3.28 2.01
CA ASN A 127 -14.35 -2.09 2.26
C ASN A 127 -13.06 -2.38 3.06
N TYR A 128 -12.90 -3.57 3.64
CA TYR A 128 -11.69 -4.00 4.33
C TYR A 128 -10.79 -4.77 3.35
N VAL A 129 -9.95 -4.04 2.63
CA VAL A 129 -9.03 -4.61 1.63
C VAL A 129 -7.73 -5.01 2.33
N SER A 130 -7.44 -6.30 2.36
CA SER A 130 -6.33 -6.89 3.12
C SER A 130 -5.18 -7.40 2.26
N ALA A 131 -5.41 -7.58 0.95
CA ALA A 131 -4.38 -8.04 0.03
C ALA A 131 -4.60 -7.47 -1.37
N ILE A 132 -3.52 -7.16 -2.07
CA ILE A 132 -3.52 -6.73 -3.47
C ILE A 132 -2.36 -7.44 -4.17
N GLY A 133 -2.59 -7.91 -5.38
CA GLY A 133 -1.56 -8.56 -6.19
C GLY A 133 -1.97 -8.67 -7.64
N GLU A 134 -1.01 -8.86 -8.51
CA GLU A 134 -1.22 -9.01 -9.96
C GLU A 134 -0.60 -10.33 -10.42
N ASP A 135 -1.28 -11.05 -11.31
CA ASP A 135 -0.72 -12.25 -11.90
C ASP A 135 0.20 -11.93 -13.10
N LYS A 136 0.88 -12.94 -13.63
CA LYS A 136 1.79 -12.79 -14.77
C LYS A 136 1.12 -12.33 -16.07
N TYR A 137 -0.20 -12.28 -16.12
CA TYR A 137 -0.97 -11.83 -17.27
C TYR A 137 -1.48 -10.39 -17.10
N GLY A 138 -1.13 -9.72 -15.99
CA GLY A 138 -1.58 -8.37 -15.68
C GLY A 138 -2.99 -8.30 -15.06
N ASN A 139 -3.54 -9.44 -14.61
CA ASN A 139 -4.81 -9.41 -13.88
C ASN A 139 -4.57 -8.98 -12.45
N LEU A 140 -5.16 -7.87 -12.04
CA LEU A 140 -5.10 -7.37 -10.68
C LEU A 140 -6.19 -8.05 -9.83
N PHE A 141 -5.78 -8.54 -8.66
CA PHE A 141 -6.67 -9.15 -7.68
C PHE A 141 -6.64 -8.37 -6.38
N ILE A 142 -7.80 -8.25 -5.75
CA ILE A 142 -7.94 -7.72 -4.40
C ILE A 142 -8.58 -8.78 -3.49
N GLY A 143 -7.95 -8.99 -2.34
CA GLY A 143 -8.45 -9.83 -1.26
C GLY A 143 -9.06 -8.98 -0.16
N THR A 144 -10.13 -9.47 0.44
CA THR A 144 -10.85 -8.78 1.52
C THR A 144 -10.96 -9.65 2.76
N GLN A 145 -11.26 -9.00 3.91
CA GLN A 145 -11.30 -9.72 5.18
C GLN A 145 -12.47 -10.68 5.36
N LYS A 146 -13.54 -10.55 4.57
CA LYS A 146 -14.74 -11.39 4.75
C LYS A 146 -15.33 -11.92 3.47
N HIS A 147 -15.15 -11.24 2.35
CA HIS A 147 -15.89 -11.52 1.13
C HIS A 147 -14.99 -12.00 -0.01
N GLY A 148 -13.85 -12.61 0.33
CA GLY A 148 -12.99 -13.33 -0.61
C GLY A 148 -12.21 -12.43 -1.58
N LEU A 149 -12.10 -12.90 -2.82
CA LEU A 149 -11.26 -12.35 -3.86
C LEU A 149 -12.09 -11.71 -4.97
N SER A 150 -11.64 -10.58 -5.49
CA SER A 150 -12.15 -9.98 -6.72
C SER A 150 -11.02 -9.72 -7.70
N ARG A 151 -11.33 -9.86 -9.00
CA ARG A 151 -10.45 -9.49 -10.10
C ARG A 151 -10.89 -8.16 -10.70
N TYR A 152 -9.93 -7.27 -10.96
CA TYR A 152 -10.18 -6.02 -11.65
C TYR A 152 -10.14 -6.20 -13.17
N GLU A 153 -11.23 -5.86 -13.85
CA GLU A 153 -11.33 -5.82 -15.30
C GLU A 153 -11.03 -4.40 -15.80
N ARG A 154 -9.79 -4.18 -16.25
CA ARG A 154 -9.23 -2.86 -16.60
C ARG A 154 -10.05 -2.12 -17.66
N GLU A 155 -10.43 -2.82 -18.75
CA GLU A 155 -11.18 -2.23 -19.85
C GLU A 155 -12.56 -1.71 -19.43
N GLN A 156 -13.18 -2.35 -18.46
CA GLN A 156 -14.54 -2.03 -17.98
C GLN A 156 -14.51 -1.22 -16.68
N ASN A 157 -13.32 -1.00 -16.10
CA ASN A 157 -13.11 -0.31 -14.82
C ASN A 157 -14.01 -0.85 -13.71
N ARG A 158 -14.11 -2.19 -13.59
CA ARG A 158 -14.97 -2.87 -12.62
C ARG A 158 -14.28 -4.04 -11.94
N PHE A 159 -14.78 -4.40 -10.77
CA PHE A 159 -14.36 -5.59 -10.04
C PHE A 159 -15.38 -6.72 -10.22
N VAL A 160 -14.87 -7.93 -10.44
CA VAL A 160 -15.67 -9.14 -10.61
C VAL A 160 -15.26 -10.14 -9.51
N PRO A 161 -16.20 -10.63 -8.71
CA PRO A 161 -15.89 -11.65 -7.72
C PRO A 161 -15.28 -12.90 -8.36
N VAL A 162 -14.25 -13.45 -7.74
CA VAL A 162 -13.66 -14.73 -8.13
C VAL A 162 -14.39 -15.84 -7.36
N PRO A 163 -15.05 -16.80 -8.03
CA PRO A 163 -15.75 -17.87 -7.36
C PRO A 163 -14.84 -18.71 -6.47
N TYR A 164 -15.31 -19.04 -5.28
CA TYR A 164 -14.63 -19.89 -4.33
C TYR A 164 -15.53 -21.07 -3.94
N MET A 165 -14.95 -22.28 -3.92
CA MET A 165 -15.69 -23.54 -3.69
C MET A 165 -15.75 -23.94 -2.20
N GLY A 166 -15.68 -23.02 -1.26
CA GLY A 166 -15.49 -23.34 0.16
C GLY A 166 -16.42 -22.68 1.17
N GLY A 167 -17.48 -21.99 0.75
CA GLY A 167 -18.43 -21.37 1.68
C GLY A 167 -18.58 -19.85 1.50
N GLU A 168 -19.38 -19.21 2.37
CA GLU A 168 -19.81 -17.80 2.19
C GLU A 168 -18.82 -16.77 2.70
N GLU A 169 -17.92 -17.12 3.65
CA GLU A 169 -16.95 -16.20 4.22
C GLU A 169 -15.52 -16.69 3.97
N LEU A 170 -14.80 -16.02 3.10
CA LEU A 170 -13.39 -16.25 2.84
C LEU A 170 -12.57 -15.01 3.17
N SER A 171 -11.69 -15.12 4.16
CA SER A 171 -10.73 -14.06 4.51
C SER A 171 -9.43 -14.25 3.75
N ILE A 172 -9.03 -13.25 2.98
CA ILE A 172 -7.75 -13.22 2.26
C ILE A 172 -6.79 -12.33 3.03
N TYR A 173 -5.65 -12.85 3.44
CA TYR A 173 -4.64 -12.09 4.20
C TYR A 173 -3.44 -11.70 3.36
N CYS A 174 -3.08 -12.49 2.37
CA CYS A 174 -1.98 -12.18 1.45
C CYS A 174 -2.20 -12.78 0.07
N LEU A 175 -1.59 -12.17 -0.92
CA LEU A 175 -1.47 -12.68 -2.28
C LEU A 175 0.01 -12.71 -2.65
N THR A 176 0.44 -13.76 -3.34
CA THR A 176 1.79 -13.84 -3.89
C THR A 176 1.75 -14.48 -5.26
N LEU A 177 2.60 -14.00 -6.15
CA LEU A 177 2.84 -14.64 -7.44
C LEU A 177 3.74 -15.86 -7.21
N VAL A 178 3.37 -16.96 -7.81
CA VAL A 178 4.18 -18.19 -7.84
C VAL A 178 4.51 -18.48 -9.30
N ASP A 179 5.80 -18.59 -9.62
CA ASP A 179 6.34 -18.91 -10.96
C ASP A 179 6.04 -20.36 -11.37
#